data_bbb8026a27411b99af18ef4e677eef84
#
_entry.id   bbb8026a27411b99af18ef4e677eef84
#
_cell.length_a   1.000
_cell.length_b   1.000
_cell.length_c   1.000
_cell.angle_alpha   90.00
_cell.angle_beta   90.00
_cell.angle_gamma   90.00
#
_symmetry.space_group_name_H-M   'P 1'
#
loop_
_entity.id
_entity.type
_entity.pdbx_description
1 polymer ?
#
loop_
_entity_poly.entity_id
_entity_poly.type
_entity_poly.pdbx_seq_one_letter_code
_entity_poly.pdbx_strand_id
1 'polypeptide(L)'
;MDSNNKTKKKMRYRFILEPYKGVSSRHICPNCHRKSCFARYIDTDEQIRFPDYVGRCNHEQKCGYNYTPKMYFAENPDARERLSDDYRPVVKPAKVEPPPPSFIEPKMMQLSMQHYEKNHLYQFLKTVLGRSAASELMQRYNVGSSKHWTGATVFWQVDISGRIRTGKVMLYNPENGRRIKEPHNYITWAHSLLKKEKFHLRQCLFGEHLLSADSHQTVALVESEKSALIASHFLPQYLWIATGGKNGAFNNEAMSVLKNRQV
;
A
#
# COMPACT_ATOMS: atom_id res chain seq x y z
N MET A 1 5.86 -44.57 -2.68
CA MET A 1 5.82 -43.60 -3.78
C MET A 1 4.36 -43.11 -3.91
N ASP A 2 3.95 -42.17 -3.12
CA ASP A 2 2.61 -41.58 -3.22
C ASP A 2 2.74 -40.07 -3.34
N SER A 3 2.54 -39.66 -4.58
CA SER A 3 2.54 -38.25 -4.99
C SER A 3 1.24 -37.59 -4.52
N ASN A 4 1.31 -36.88 -3.40
CA ASN A 4 0.19 -36.09 -2.86
C ASN A 4 0.06 -34.77 -3.65
N ASN A 5 -0.57 -34.83 -4.81
CA ASN A 5 -0.94 -33.69 -5.63
C ASN A 5 -2.20 -33.01 -5.03
N LYS A 6 -2.03 -32.20 -3.99
CA LYS A 6 -3.10 -31.34 -3.46
C LYS A 6 -3.31 -30.17 -4.42
N THR A 7 -4.12 -30.37 -5.45
CA THR A 7 -4.71 -29.30 -6.26
C THR A 7 -5.43 -28.31 -5.36
N LYS A 8 -4.87 -27.10 -5.21
CA LYS A 8 -5.53 -25.96 -4.56
C LYS A 8 -6.81 -25.67 -5.34
N LYS A 9 -7.96 -26.03 -4.79
CA LYS A 9 -9.28 -25.68 -5.33
C LYS A 9 -9.42 -24.16 -5.32
N LYS A 10 -9.18 -23.52 -6.47
CA LYS A 10 -9.30 -22.07 -6.68
C LYS A 10 -10.77 -21.72 -6.45
N MET A 11 -11.10 -20.91 -5.44
CA MET A 11 -12.48 -20.44 -5.22
C MET A 11 -12.99 -19.77 -6.48
N ARG A 12 -14.04 -20.31 -7.07
CA ARG A 12 -14.64 -19.80 -8.29
C ARG A 12 -15.88 -18.98 -7.90
N TYR A 13 -15.78 -17.67 -8.04
CA TYR A 13 -16.95 -16.81 -7.91
C TYR A 13 -17.85 -17.03 -9.12
N ARG A 14 -19.14 -17.27 -8.89
CA ARG A 14 -20.12 -17.47 -9.96
C ARG A 14 -20.34 -16.19 -10.76
N PHE A 15 -20.51 -15.05 -10.10
CA PHE A 15 -20.68 -13.76 -10.76
C PHE A 15 -19.37 -12.99 -10.76
N ILE A 16 -18.81 -12.78 -11.94
CA ILE A 16 -17.53 -12.08 -12.14
C ILE A 16 -17.69 -10.95 -13.14
N LEU A 17 -16.81 -9.96 -13.07
CA LEU A 17 -16.69 -9.00 -14.16
C LEU A 17 -16.12 -9.67 -15.39
N GLU A 18 -16.67 -9.36 -16.56
CA GLU A 18 -16.19 -9.86 -17.84
C GLU A 18 -14.68 -9.67 -17.96
N PRO A 19 -13.90 -10.74 -18.22
CA PRO A 19 -12.45 -10.68 -18.34
C PRO A 19 -12.01 -9.69 -19.44
N TYR A 20 -10.92 -8.99 -19.20
CA TYR A 20 -10.37 -8.10 -20.21
C TYR A 20 -9.70 -8.90 -21.33
N LYS A 21 -10.25 -8.81 -22.54
CA LYS A 21 -9.73 -9.44 -23.78
C LYS A 21 -9.41 -8.39 -24.86
N GLY A 22 -9.08 -7.16 -24.43
CA GLY A 22 -8.90 -6.00 -25.32
C GLY A 22 -10.03 -5.00 -25.22
N VAL A 23 -9.91 -3.89 -25.97
CA VAL A 23 -10.86 -2.75 -25.91
C VAL A 23 -12.29 -3.17 -26.25
N SER A 24 -12.48 -4.16 -27.15
CA SER A 24 -13.78 -4.70 -27.54
C SER A 24 -14.55 -5.38 -26.40
N SER A 25 -13.84 -5.84 -25.33
CA SER A 25 -14.45 -6.42 -24.14
C SER A 25 -14.86 -5.37 -23.11
N ARG A 26 -14.93 -4.11 -23.50
CA ARG A 26 -15.39 -3.02 -22.64
C ARG A 26 -16.49 -2.23 -23.34
N HIS A 27 -17.49 -1.88 -22.57
CA HIS A 27 -18.75 -1.29 -23.05
C HIS A 27 -18.84 0.21 -22.71
N ILE A 28 -19.91 0.85 -23.18
CA ILE A 28 -20.24 2.22 -22.80
C ILE A 28 -20.79 2.21 -21.37
N CYS A 29 -20.27 3.08 -20.53
CA CYS A 29 -20.76 3.21 -19.16
C CYS A 29 -22.16 3.85 -19.15
N PRO A 30 -23.16 3.26 -18.47
CA PRO A 30 -24.52 3.81 -18.42
C PRO A 30 -24.61 5.15 -17.68
N ASN A 31 -23.64 5.48 -16.83
CA ASN A 31 -23.63 6.73 -16.07
C ASN A 31 -22.81 7.85 -16.74
N CYS A 32 -21.56 7.59 -17.12
CA CYS A 32 -20.72 8.64 -17.70
C CYS A 32 -20.67 8.63 -19.23
N HIS A 33 -21.36 7.71 -19.89
CA HIS A 33 -21.50 7.55 -21.33
C HIS A 33 -20.19 7.44 -22.14
N ARG A 34 -19.05 7.23 -21.44
CA ARG A 34 -17.76 7.01 -22.09
C ARG A 34 -17.67 5.60 -22.66
N LYS A 35 -17.08 5.50 -23.84
CA LYS A 35 -16.84 4.22 -24.54
C LYS A 35 -15.70 3.46 -23.88
N SER A 36 -15.71 2.14 -24.01
CA SER A 36 -14.63 1.22 -23.65
C SER A 36 -14.13 1.31 -22.20
N CYS A 37 -15.00 1.67 -21.27
CA CYS A 37 -14.66 1.85 -19.86
C CYS A 37 -15.56 1.10 -18.87
N PHE A 38 -16.51 0.30 -19.35
CA PHE A 38 -17.46 -0.40 -18.53
C PHE A 38 -17.32 -1.91 -18.68
N ALA A 39 -17.11 -2.62 -17.57
CA ALA A 39 -17.09 -4.07 -17.50
C ALA A 39 -18.43 -4.57 -16.96
N ARG A 40 -19.11 -5.46 -17.69
CA ARG A 40 -20.36 -6.08 -17.26
C ARG A 40 -20.08 -7.24 -16.32
N TYR A 41 -21.04 -7.54 -15.41
CA TYR A 41 -21.03 -8.80 -14.70
C TYR A 41 -21.58 -9.93 -15.58
N ILE A 42 -20.93 -11.09 -15.50
CA ILE A 42 -21.34 -12.31 -16.16
C ILE A 42 -21.53 -13.44 -15.14
N ASP A 43 -22.48 -14.34 -15.42
CA ASP A 43 -22.64 -15.60 -14.68
C ASP A 43 -21.74 -16.67 -15.31
N THR A 44 -20.80 -17.23 -14.54
CA THR A 44 -19.91 -18.29 -15.03
C THR A 44 -20.62 -19.61 -15.29
N ASP A 45 -21.80 -19.79 -14.73
CA ASP A 45 -22.64 -20.97 -14.89
C ASP A 45 -23.73 -20.75 -15.97
N GLU A 46 -23.75 -19.59 -16.63
CA GLU A 46 -24.60 -19.22 -17.76
C GLU A 46 -26.13 -19.34 -17.51
N GLN A 47 -26.56 -19.39 -16.24
CA GLN A 47 -27.97 -19.52 -15.89
C GLN A 47 -28.69 -18.16 -15.89
N ILE A 48 -27.98 -17.06 -15.69
CA ILE A 48 -28.51 -15.70 -15.72
C ILE A 48 -27.72 -14.83 -16.67
N ARG A 49 -28.44 -14.13 -17.52
CA ARG A 49 -27.90 -13.01 -18.29
C ARG A 49 -28.31 -11.71 -17.63
N PHE A 50 -27.34 -11.02 -17.04
CA PHE A 50 -27.59 -9.70 -16.45
C PHE A 50 -27.90 -8.66 -17.53
N PRO A 51 -28.77 -7.68 -17.22
CA PRO A 51 -28.93 -6.50 -18.07
C PRO A 51 -27.61 -5.74 -18.27
N ASP A 52 -27.54 -5.00 -19.36
CA ASP A 52 -26.34 -4.30 -19.83
C ASP A 52 -25.79 -3.24 -18.83
N TYR A 53 -26.61 -2.79 -17.89
CA TYR A 53 -26.23 -1.83 -16.85
C TYR A 53 -25.63 -2.47 -15.59
N VAL A 54 -25.70 -3.80 -15.45
CA VAL A 54 -25.10 -4.51 -14.30
C VAL A 54 -23.61 -4.66 -14.52
N GLY A 55 -22.81 -3.83 -13.86
CA GLY A 55 -21.37 -3.79 -14.10
C GLY A 55 -20.68 -2.65 -13.36
N ARG A 56 -19.40 -2.46 -13.68
CA ARG A 56 -18.53 -1.46 -13.05
C ARG A 56 -17.80 -0.62 -14.09
N CYS A 57 -17.78 0.70 -13.87
CA CYS A 57 -16.99 1.63 -14.64
C CYS A 57 -15.52 1.64 -14.17
N ASN A 58 -14.57 1.61 -15.11
CA ASN A 58 -13.13 1.67 -14.80
C ASN A 58 -12.68 3.08 -14.35
N HIS A 59 -13.50 4.12 -14.55
CA HIS A 59 -13.25 5.47 -14.03
C HIS A 59 -13.74 5.59 -12.58
N GLU A 60 -13.11 4.84 -11.67
CA GLU A 60 -13.55 4.72 -10.27
C GLU A 60 -13.65 6.08 -9.55
N GLN A 61 -12.67 6.97 -9.74
CA GLN A 61 -12.64 8.28 -9.06
C GLN A 61 -13.57 9.32 -9.68
N LYS A 62 -13.79 9.28 -11.01
CA LYS A 62 -14.55 10.30 -11.73
C LYS A 62 -16.02 9.93 -11.95
N CYS A 63 -16.30 8.64 -12.10
CA CYS A 63 -17.64 8.13 -12.37
C CYS A 63 -18.21 7.33 -11.20
N GLY A 64 -17.40 6.41 -10.63
CA GLY A 64 -17.77 5.58 -9.49
C GLY A 64 -18.91 4.59 -9.72
N TYR A 65 -19.45 4.50 -10.93
CA TYR A 65 -20.58 3.60 -11.20
C TYR A 65 -20.19 2.14 -10.96
N ASN A 66 -20.93 1.50 -10.06
CA ASN A 66 -20.75 0.10 -9.72
C ASN A 66 -22.08 -0.51 -9.29
N TYR A 67 -22.80 -1.12 -10.25
CA TYR A 67 -24.07 -1.80 -10.01
C TYR A 67 -23.81 -3.31 -9.98
N THR A 68 -23.88 -3.88 -8.80
CA THR A 68 -23.44 -5.27 -8.56
C THR A 68 -24.57 -6.29 -8.74
N PRO A 69 -24.28 -7.58 -8.98
CA PRO A 69 -25.29 -8.65 -8.96
C PRO A 69 -26.11 -8.67 -7.67
N LYS A 70 -25.51 -8.33 -6.53
CA LYS A 70 -26.22 -8.23 -5.25
C LYS A 70 -27.32 -7.17 -5.28
N MET A 71 -27.03 -6.00 -5.87
CA MET A 71 -28.00 -4.92 -6.02
C MET A 71 -29.12 -5.33 -6.98
N TYR A 72 -28.75 -5.96 -8.10
CA TYR A 72 -29.70 -6.46 -9.08
C TYR A 72 -30.70 -7.45 -8.46
N PHE A 73 -30.25 -8.43 -7.68
CA PHE A 73 -31.11 -9.41 -7.02
C PHE A 73 -31.94 -8.81 -5.86
N ALA A 74 -31.48 -7.72 -5.26
CA ALA A 74 -32.28 -7.03 -4.25
C ALA A 74 -33.49 -6.31 -4.87
N GLU A 75 -33.33 -5.80 -6.08
CA GLU A 75 -34.40 -5.11 -6.84
C GLU A 75 -35.26 -6.07 -7.70
N ASN A 76 -34.73 -7.29 -7.97
CA ASN A 76 -35.41 -8.30 -8.80
C ASN A 76 -35.40 -9.68 -8.08
N PRO A 77 -36.24 -9.86 -7.04
CA PRO A 77 -36.28 -11.13 -6.26
C PRO A 77 -36.60 -12.34 -7.13
N ASP A 78 -37.52 -12.23 -8.09
CA ASP A 78 -37.90 -13.33 -8.99
C ASP A 78 -36.73 -13.84 -9.85
N ALA A 79 -35.79 -12.96 -10.20
CA ALA A 79 -34.59 -13.35 -10.92
C ALA A 79 -33.65 -14.23 -10.06
N ARG A 80 -33.74 -14.08 -8.74
CA ARG A 80 -33.00 -14.89 -7.78
C ARG A 80 -33.62 -16.27 -7.60
N GLU A 81 -34.93 -16.39 -7.59
CA GLU A 81 -35.67 -17.66 -7.44
C GLU A 81 -35.46 -18.60 -8.63
N ARG A 82 -35.14 -18.05 -9.81
CA ARG A 82 -34.80 -18.85 -11.01
C ARG A 82 -33.42 -19.50 -10.95
N LEU A 83 -32.59 -19.12 -9.98
CA LEU A 83 -31.33 -19.79 -9.72
C LEU A 83 -31.64 -21.12 -9.01
N SER A 84 -31.24 -22.24 -9.58
CA SER A 84 -31.40 -23.56 -8.97
C SER A 84 -30.96 -23.54 -7.50
N ASP A 85 -31.64 -24.34 -6.65
CA ASP A 85 -31.41 -24.46 -5.19
C ASP A 85 -29.97 -24.79 -4.77
N ASP A 86 -29.08 -25.12 -5.71
CA ASP A 86 -27.66 -25.34 -5.50
C ASP A 86 -26.84 -24.05 -5.28
N TYR A 87 -27.47 -22.86 -5.36
CA TYR A 87 -26.77 -21.64 -4.96
C TYR A 87 -26.65 -21.56 -3.44
N ARG A 88 -25.68 -22.30 -2.91
CA ARG A 88 -25.17 -22.04 -1.56
C ARG A 88 -24.34 -20.77 -1.65
N PRO A 89 -24.75 -19.66 -0.96
CA PRO A 89 -23.89 -18.50 -0.87
C PRO A 89 -22.54 -18.99 -0.37
N VAL A 90 -21.48 -18.62 -1.10
CA VAL A 90 -20.12 -18.91 -0.64
C VAL A 90 -20.01 -18.29 0.74
N VAL A 91 -20.13 -19.13 1.77
CA VAL A 91 -19.84 -18.72 3.15
C VAL A 91 -18.39 -18.24 3.07
N LYS A 92 -18.18 -16.94 3.27
CA LYS A 92 -16.82 -16.42 3.35
C LYS A 92 -16.10 -17.33 4.35
N PRO A 93 -15.02 -18.01 3.93
CA PRO A 93 -14.29 -18.84 4.88
C PRO A 93 -14.03 -17.98 6.11
N ALA A 94 -14.24 -18.54 7.28
CA ALA A 94 -13.95 -17.87 8.54
C ALA A 94 -12.61 -17.17 8.36
N LYS A 95 -12.58 -15.87 8.70
CA LYS A 95 -11.42 -15.01 8.46
C LYS A 95 -10.24 -15.68 9.14
N VAL A 96 -9.46 -16.45 8.36
CA VAL A 96 -8.24 -17.06 8.88
C VAL A 96 -7.40 -15.88 9.34
N GLU A 97 -7.09 -15.82 10.62
CA GLU A 97 -6.25 -14.77 11.15
C GLU A 97 -4.96 -14.74 10.33
N PRO A 98 -4.60 -13.58 9.78
CA PRO A 98 -3.39 -13.48 8.99
C PRO A 98 -2.20 -13.84 9.89
N PRO A 99 -1.20 -14.53 9.36
CA PRO A 99 -0.04 -14.93 10.15
C PRO A 99 0.60 -13.70 10.81
N PRO A 100 1.27 -13.87 11.96
CA PRO A 100 1.91 -12.77 12.66
C PRO A 100 2.91 -12.04 11.76
N PRO A 101 3.10 -10.72 11.93
CA PRO A 101 4.01 -9.95 11.12
C PRO A 101 5.46 -10.42 11.33
N SER A 102 6.24 -10.42 10.26
CA SER A 102 7.68 -10.61 10.32
C SER A 102 8.40 -9.29 10.61
N PHE A 103 9.59 -9.39 11.21
CA PHE A 103 10.41 -8.24 11.54
C PHE A 103 11.84 -8.37 10.98
N ILE A 104 12.46 -7.23 10.75
CA ILE A 104 13.87 -7.14 10.37
C ILE A 104 14.72 -6.98 11.65
N GLU A 105 15.87 -7.62 11.69
CA GLU A 105 16.79 -7.53 12.83
C GLU A 105 17.32 -6.10 12.98
N PRO A 106 17.40 -5.55 14.21
CA PRO A 106 17.91 -4.20 14.47
C PRO A 106 19.31 -3.94 13.90
N LYS A 107 20.16 -4.93 13.89
CA LYS A 107 21.53 -4.86 13.30
C LYS A 107 21.54 -4.36 11.85
N MET A 108 20.52 -4.75 11.05
CA MET A 108 20.44 -4.32 9.64
C MET A 108 20.17 -2.82 9.52
N MET A 109 19.30 -2.28 10.37
CA MET A 109 19.07 -0.85 10.43
C MET A 109 20.34 -0.11 10.92
N GLN A 110 20.94 -0.57 12.01
CA GLN A 110 22.15 0.04 12.58
C GLN A 110 23.29 0.11 11.56
N LEU A 111 23.54 -0.97 10.80
CA LEU A 111 24.54 -1.00 9.74
C LEU A 111 24.26 -0.02 8.58
N SER A 112 23.02 0.40 8.40
CA SER A 112 22.67 1.39 7.38
C SER A 112 22.82 2.84 7.87
N MET A 113 22.83 3.07 9.20
CA MET A 113 22.90 4.40 9.84
C MET A 113 24.31 5.01 9.79
N GLN A 114 25.00 4.84 8.66
CA GLN A 114 26.36 5.32 8.43
C GLN A 114 26.57 5.71 6.96
N HIS A 115 27.73 6.27 6.65
CA HIS A 115 28.09 6.70 5.29
C HIS A 115 27.14 7.75 4.69
N TYR A 116 26.60 8.64 5.51
CA TYR A 116 25.66 9.68 5.08
C TYR A 116 26.23 10.59 3.99
N GLU A 117 27.52 10.86 4.00
CA GLU A 117 28.16 11.70 2.97
C GLU A 117 28.03 11.15 1.55
N LYS A 118 27.79 9.83 1.41
CA LYS A 118 27.49 9.19 0.12
C LYS A 118 26.00 9.11 -0.19
N ASN A 119 25.13 9.45 0.75
CA ASN A 119 23.66 9.38 0.59
C ASN A 119 23.14 10.62 -0.10
N HIS A 120 22.50 10.48 -1.25
CA HIS A 120 22.05 11.60 -2.06
C HIS A 120 20.98 12.45 -1.37
N LEU A 121 20.04 11.83 -0.63
CA LEU A 121 19.06 12.60 0.13
C LEU A 121 19.75 13.39 1.25
N TYR A 122 20.71 12.81 1.94
CA TYR A 122 21.47 13.54 2.96
C TYR A 122 22.25 14.72 2.37
N GLN A 123 22.89 14.55 1.20
CA GLN A 123 23.57 15.63 0.51
C GLN A 123 22.61 16.79 0.21
N PHE A 124 21.43 16.49 -0.31
CA PHE A 124 20.40 17.50 -0.55
C PHE A 124 19.95 18.18 0.75
N LEU A 125 19.64 17.41 1.80
CA LEU A 125 19.23 17.97 3.09
C LEU A 125 20.33 18.84 3.71
N LYS A 126 21.58 18.41 3.60
CA LYS A 126 22.75 19.18 4.07
C LYS A 126 22.87 20.52 3.37
N THR A 127 22.61 20.58 2.07
CA THR A 127 22.64 21.83 1.31
C THR A 127 21.49 22.77 1.71
N VAL A 128 20.30 22.24 1.96
CA VAL A 128 19.10 23.05 2.23
C VAL A 128 18.98 23.45 3.70
N LEU A 129 19.34 22.55 4.63
CA LEU A 129 19.08 22.71 6.08
C LEU A 129 20.36 22.87 6.91
N GLY A 130 21.52 22.64 6.32
CA GLY A 130 22.80 22.56 7.03
C GLY A 130 23.11 21.17 7.56
N ARG A 131 24.38 20.91 7.87
CA ARG A 131 24.90 19.59 8.27
C ARG A 131 24.25 19.10 9.56
N SER A 132 24.14 19.94 10.57
CA SER A 132 23.61 19.57 11.88
C SER A 132 22.18 19.09 11.79
N ALA A 133 21.30 19.90 11.20
CA ALA A 133 19.87 19.58 11.01
C ALA A 133 19.68 18.33 10.14
N ALA A 134 20.43 18.19 9.04
CA ALA A 134 20.37 17.01 8.20
C ALA A 134 20.74 15.73 8.97
N SER A 135 21.82 15.78 9.77
CA SER A 135 22.26 14.62 10.56
C SER A 135 21.26 14.24 11.66
N GLU A 136 20.70 15.24 12.34
CA GLU A 136 19.69 15.03 13.37
C GLU A 136 18.42 14.39 12.79
N LEU A 137 17.93 14.88 11.64
CA LEU A 137 16.76 14.34 10.96
C LEU A 137 16.98 12.88 10.53
N MET A 138 18.15 12.57 9.95
CA MET A 138 18.46 11.19 9.54
C MET A 138 18.45 10.24 10.74
N GLN A 139 19.02 10.67 11.87
CA GLN A 139 19.04 9.86 13.09
C GLN A 139 17.67 9.74 13.74
N ARG A 140 16.99 10.87 13.97
CA ARG A 140 15.67 10.92 14.60
C ARG A 140 14.64 10.04 13.91
N TYR A 141 14.67 10.01 12.58
CA TYR A 141 13.70 9.27 11.76
C TYR A 141 14.19 7.89 11.32
N ASN A 142 15.31 7.41 11.84
CA ASN A 142 15.91 6.13 11.43
C ASN A 142 16.07 6.04 9.91
N VAL A 143 16.67 7.06 9.28
CA VAL A 143 16.94 7.08 7.84
C VAL A 143 18.39 6.66 7.62
N GLY A 144 18.60 5.62 6.84
CA GLY A 144 19.92 5.06 6.57
C GLY A 144 20.34 5.20 5.12
N SER A 145 21.55 4.67 4.83
CA SER A 145 22.12 4.54 3.50
C SER A 145 22.03 3.10 3.03
N SER A 146 21.71 2.88 1.74
CA SER A 146 21.68 1.55 1.15
C SER A 146 22.74 1.39 0.07
N LYS A 147 23.40 0.23 0.06
CA LYS A 147 24.39 -0.14 -0.97
C LYS A 147 23.74 -0.67 -2.26
N HIS A 148 22.40 -0.80 -2.29
CA HIS A 148 21.71 -1.37 -3.44
C HIS A 148 21.88 -0.53 -4.69
N TRP A 149 21.81 0.80 -4.56
CA TRP A 149 22.21 1.76 -5.59
C TRP A 149 23.14 2.79 -4.98
N THR A 150 24.08 3.30 -5.76
CA THR A 150 24.97 4.38 -5.31
C THR A 150 24.17 5.58 -4.86
N GLY A 151 24.37 6.03 -3.63
CA GLY A 151 23.64 7.17 -3.06
C GLY A 151 22.23 6.88 -2.54
N ALA A 152 21.78 5.63 -2.56
CA ALA A 152 20.43 5.29 -2.14
C ALA A 152 20.20 5.49 -0.65
N THR A 153 18.97 5.92 -0.34
CA THR A 153 18.44 6.14 1.01
C THR A 153 17.53 4.99 1.40
N VAL A 154 17.56 4.56 2.65
CA VAL A 154 16.54 3.65 3.21
C VAL A 154 15.77 4.35 4.33
N PHE A 155 14.45 4.40 4.19
CA PHE A 155 13.51 4.88 5.19
C PHE A 155 12.98 3.68 5.98
N TRP A 156 13.45 3.52 7.21
CA TRP A 156 13.02 2.39 8.04
C TRP A 156 11.64 2.65 8.63
N GLN A 157 10.76 1.68 8.50
CA GLN A 157 9.48 1.64 9.18
C GLN A 157 9.64 0.90 10.51
N VAL A 158 9.74 1.69 11.57
CA VAL A 158 9.86 1.20 12.95
C VAL A 158 8.56 1.48 13.67
N ASP A 159 7.91 0.44 14.18
CA ASP A 159 6.61 0.57 14.85
C ASP A 159 6.75 1.21 16.26
N ILE A 160 5.63 1.54 16.86
CA ILE A 160 5.58 2.19 18.20
C ILE A 160 6.24 1.35 19.29
N SER A 161 6.41 0.04 19.07
CA SER A 161 7.10 -0.88 20.00
C SER A 161 8.60 -1.03 19.66
N GLY A 162 9.14 -0.23 18.73
CA GLY A 162 10.54 -0.26 18.31
C GLY A 162 10.89 -1.41 17.37
N ARG A 163 9.93 -2.18 16.87
CA ARG A 163 10.18 -3.32 15.97
C ARG A 163 10.24 -2.84 14.52
N ILE A 164 11.21 -3.33 13.76
CA ILE A 164 11.44 -2.92 12.38
C ILE A 164 10.57 -3.76 11.43
N ARG A 165 9.56 -3.15 10.85
CA ARG A 165 8.62 -3.79 9.92
C ARG A 165 9.23 -4.01 8.55
N THR A 166 9.88 -2.99 8.02
CA THR A 166 10.61 -3.01 6.74
C THR A 166 11.41 -1.72 6.57
N GLY A 167 12.05 -1.53 5.42
CA GLY A 167 12.68 -0.28 4.99
C GLY A 167 12.39 -0.05 3.52
N LYS A 168 12.01 1.18 3.15
CA LYS A 168 11.79 1.59 1.77
C LYS A 168 13.07 2.20 1.22
N VAL A 169 13.65 1.55 0.22
CA VAL A 169 14.89 2.01 -0.42
C VAL A 169 14.54 2.84 -1.64
N MET A 170 15.09 4.04 -1.72
CA MET A 170 14.82 5.02 -2.80
C MET A 170 16.08 5.75 -3.21
N LEU A 171 16.09 6.26 -4.44
CA LEU A 171 17.17 7.09 -4.97
C LEU A 171 16.69 8.50 -5.28
N TYR A 172 17.48 9.49 -4.85
CA TYR A 172 17.20 10.90 -5.05
C TYR A 172 18.31 11.59 -5.83
N ASN A 173 17.98 12.66 -6.52
CA ASN A 173 18.96 13.58 -7.07
C ASN A 173 19.52 14.46 -5.92
N PRO A 174 20.85 14.51 -5.73
CA PRO A 174 21.47 15.21 -4.60
C PRO A 174 21.38 16.74 -4.71
N GLU A 175 21.16 17.29 -5.91
CA GLU A 175 21.09 18.73 -6.15
C GLU A 175 19.70 19.32 -5.84
N ASN A 176 18.64 18.62 -6.27
CA ASN A 176 17.27 19.14 -6.20
C ASN A 176 16.34 18.31 -5.30
N GLY A 177 16.81 17.22 -4.72
CA GLY A 177 16.05 16.33 -3.84
C GLY A 177 14.86 15.65 -4.52
N ARG A 178 14.77 15.65 -5.84
CA ARG A 178 13.72 14.93 -6.57
C ARG A 178 14.02 13.45 -6.65
N ARG A 179 12.98 12.63 -6.61
CA ARG A 179 13.12 11.18 -6.80
C ARG A 179 13.56 10.87 -8.23
N ILE A 180 14.56 10.02 -8.40
CA ILE A 180 15.01 9.55 -9.70
C ILE A 180 14.02 8.46 -10.19
N LYS A 181 13.51 8.61 -11.41
CA LYS A 181 12.50 7.73 -12.01
C LYS A 181 12.93 7.11 -13.34
N GLU A 182 13.99 7.63 -13.93
CA GLU A 182 14.55 7.14 -15.19
C GLU A 182 15.90 6.45 -14.96
N PRO A 183 16.22 5.38 -15.72
CA PRO A 183 15.40 4.70 -16.73
C PRO A 183 14.29 3.81 -16.14
N HIS A 184 14.22 3.65 -14.81
CA HIS A 184 13.16 2.94 -14.08
C HIS A 184 12.96 3.57 -12.71
N ASN A 185 11.85 3.24 -12.05
CA ASN A 185 11.63 3.70 -10.69
C ASN A 185 12.61 3.03 -9.72
N TYR A 186 13.47 3.82 -9.10
CA TYR A 186 14.42 3.35 -8.08
C TYR A 186 13.70 3.25 -6.73
N ILE A 187 12.85 2.23 -6.59
CA ILE A 187 12.16 1.87 -5.36
C ILE A 187 12.25 0.37 -5.15
N THR A 188 12.71 -0.03 -3.97
CA THR A 188 12.67 -1.41 -3.51
C THR A 188 12.47 -1.45 -1.99
N TRP A 189 12.40 -2.65 -1.43
CA TRP A 189 12.12 -2.85 -0.01
C TRP A 189 13.21 -3.68 0.65
N ALA A 190 13.59 -3.33 1.88
CA ALA A 190 14.63 -4.02 2.62
C ALA A 190 14.35 -5.53 2.78
N HIS A 191 13.10 -5.90 3.11
CA HIS A 191 12.72 -7.32 3.23
C HIS A 191 12.89 -8.10 1.92
N SER A 192 12.64 -7.46 0.77
CA SER A 192 12.85 -8.09 -0.55
C SER A 192 14.35 -8.26 -0.86
N LEU A 193 15.17 -7.26 -0.51
CA LEU A 193 16.63 -7.31 -0.70
C LEU A 193 17.28 -8.36 0.19
N LEU A 194 16.77 -8.57 1.40
CA LEU A 194 17.26 -9.58 2.35
C LEU A 194 16.85 -11.01 1.98
N LYS A 195 16.00 -11.18 0.93
CA LYS A 195 15.53 -12.48 0.42
C LYS A 195 15.01 -13.41 1.53
N LYS A 196 14.36 -12.86 2.56
CA LYS A 196 13.78 -13.66 3.63
C LYS A 196 12.59 -14.47 3.11
N GLU A 197 12.70 -15.80 3.15
CA GLU A 197 11.59 -16.68 2.81
C GLU A 197 10.42 -16.46 3.78
N LYS A 198 9.19 -16.52 3.26
CA LYS A 198 7.94 -16.39 4.04
C LYS A 198 7.85 -15.12 4.90
N PHE A 199 8.34 -13.98 4.40
CA PHE A 199 8.23 -12.71 5.11
C PHE A 199 6.79 -12.18 5.03
N HIS A 200 6.12 -12.11 6.19
CA HIS A 200 4.76 -11.58 6.32
C HIS A 200 4.84 -10.07 6.59
N LEU A 201 4.85 -9.30 5.51
CA LEU A 201 4.92 -7.85 5.59
C LEU A 201 3.64 -7.25 6.17
N ARG A 202 3.79 -6.47 7.24
CA ARG A 202 2.79 -5.52 7.73
C ARG A 202 3.48 -4.17 7.92
N GLN A 203 3.21 -3.25 7.03
CA GLN A 203 3.78 -1.91 7.09
C GLN A 203 3.23 -1.14 8.27
N CYS A 204 4.05 -0.25 8.85
CA CYS A 204 3.65 0.78 9.80
C CYS A 204 3.98 2.17 9.22
N LEU A 205 3.54 3.22 9.89
CA LEU A 205 3.81 4.58 9.45
C LEU A 205 5.31 4.90 9.58
N PHE A 206 5.85 5.64 8.64
CA PHE A 206 7.19 6.18 8.78
C PHE A 206 7.21 7.24 9.87
N GLY A 207 8.13 7.11 10.82
CA GLY A 207 8.17 7.97 12.02
C GLY A 207 7.26 7.49 13.16
N GLU A 208 6.58 6.34 13.04
CA GLU A 208 5.66 5.81 14.06
C GLU A 208 6.34 5.63 15.43
N HIS A 209 7.60 5.22 15.47
CA HIS A 209 8.38 5.07 16.71
C HIS A 209 8.47 6.37 17.53
N LEU A 210 8.33 7.53 16.90
CA LEU A 210 8.35 8.83 17.59
C LEU A 210 7.08 9.09 18.42
N LEU A 211 5.99 8.36 18.11
CA LEU A 211 4.72 8.49 18.84
C LEU A 211 4.83 8.07 20.31
N SER A 212 5.82 7.25 20.66
CA SER A 212 6.04 6.80 22.03
C SER A 212 6.61 7.89 22.95
N ALA A 213 7.27 8.91 22.37
CA ALA A 213 7.96 9.95 23.15
C ALA A 213 7.00 10.97 23.79
N ASP A 214 5.92 11.34 23.08
CA ASP A 214 4.93 12.28 23.56
C ASP A 214 3.52 11.91 23.05
N SER A 215 2.62 11.62 23.98
CA SER A 215 1.23 11.27 23.67
C SER A 215 0.35 12.49 23.35
N HIS A 216 0.77 13.69 23.72
CA HIS A 216 -0.01 14.92 23.59
C HIS A 216 0.36 15.76 22.36
N GLN A 217 1.55 15.55 21.78
CA GLN A 217 1.95 16.29 20.60
C GLN A 217 1.02 16.00 19.43
N THR A 218 0.49 17.06 18.80
CA THR A 218 -0.34 16.94 17.60
C THR A 218 0.43 16.30 16.48
N VAL A 219 -0.14 15.28 15.85
CA VAL A 219 0.45 14.54 14.75
C VAL A 219 0.11 15.23 13.44
N ALA A 220 1.09 15.40 12.57
CA ALA A 220 0.88 15.83 11.19
C ALA A 220 1.22 14.68 10.23
N LEU A 221 0.24 14.29 9.43
CA LEU A 221 0.35 13.15 8.51
C LEU A 221 0.57 13.62 7.07
N VAL A 222 1.61 13.08 6.43
CA VAL A 222 1.93 13.35 5.02
C VAL A 222 2.10 12.07 4.22
N GLU A 223 2.10 12.17 2.90
CA GLU A 223 2.28 11.00 2.03
C GLU A 223 3.74 10.53 1.97
N SER A 224 4.69 11.48 1.88
CA SER A 224 6.11 11.20 1.58
C SER A 224 6.97 11.26 2.82
N GLU A 225 7.87 10.30 2.99
CA GLU A 225 8.87 10.25 4.05
C GLU A 225 9.76 11.48 4.04
N LYS A 226 10.21 11.91 2.85
CA LYS A 226 11.03 13.13 2.68
C LYS A 226 10.26 14.38 3.14
N SER A 227 8.96 14.46 2.87
CA SER A 227 8.13 15.60 3.32
C SER A 227 8.03 15.63 4.84
N ALA A 228 7.90 14.49 5.51
CA ALA A 228 7.91 14.43 6.96
C ALA A 228 9.23 14.93 7.55
N LEU A 229 10.38 14.54 6.98
CA LEU A 229 11.70 15.03 7.41
C LEU A 229 11.80 16.55 7.31
N ILE A 230 11.50 17.11 6.15
CA ILE A 230 11.64 18.53 5.89
C ILE A 230 10.65 19.35 6.75
N ALA A 231 9.41 18.90 6.81
CA ALA A 231 8.37 19.58 7.59
C ALA A 231 8.67 19.55 9.09
N SER A 232 9.26 18.50 9.62
CA SER A 232 9.63 18.41 11.04
C SER A 232 10.73 19.41 11.43
N HIS A 233 11.55 19.84 10.49
CA HIS A 233 12.54 20.89 10.72
C HIS A 233 11.89 22.31 10.79
N PHE A 234 10.99 22.60 9.85
CA PHE A 234 10.40 23.93 9.76
C PHE A 234 9.20 24.13 10.68
N LEU A 235 8.52 23.06 11.06
CA LEU A 235 7.31 23.07 11.89
C LEU A 235 7.45 22.03 13.04
N PRO A 236 8.42 22.27 13.96
CA PRO A 236 8.77 21.31 15.01
C PRO A 236 7.69 21.14 16.08
N GLN A 237 6.68 22.02 16.12
CA GLN A 237 5.55 21.91 17.04
C GLN A 237 4.66 20.68 16.76
N TYR A 238 4.75 20.11 15.56
CA TYR A 238 4.03 18.90 15.19
C TYR A 238 4.96 17.69 15.16
N LEU A 239 4.40 16.52 15.45
CA LEU A 239 5.06 15.25 15.20
C LEU A 239 4.72 14.77 13.80
N TRP A 240 5.69 14.88 12.88
CA TRP A 240 5.49 14.55 11.48
C TRP A 240 5.71 13.08 11.21
N ILE A 241 4.72 12.42 10.60
CA ILE A 241 4.79 11.02 10.17
C ILE A 241 4.31 10.89 8.73
N ALA A 242 4.66 9.78 8.07
CA ALA A 242 4.27 9.56 6.68
C ALA A 242 3.67 8.19 6.42
N THR A 243 2.72 8.15 5.46
CA THR A 243 2.10 6.90 4.99
C THR A 243 2.99 6.11 4.04
N GLY A 244 4.00 6.74 3.44
CA GLY A 244 4.91 6.11 2.49
C GLY A 244 4.35 5.96 1.08
N GLY A 245 3.32 6.71 0.72
CA GLY A 245 2.69 6.72 -0.60
C GLY A 245 1.31 6.05 -0.64
N LYS A 246 0.64 6.13 -1.80
CA LYS A 246 -0.74 5.63 -2.01
C LYS A 246 -0.95 4.17 -1.57
N ASN A 247 0.04 3.30 -1.81
CA ASN A 247 0.00 1.88 -1.46
C ASN A 247 0.84 1.56 -0.22
N GLY A 248 1.16 2.56 0.59
CA GLY A 248 1.93 2.41 1.82
C GLY A 248 1.06 2.02 3.02
N ALA A 249 1.38 2.60 4.17
CA ALA A 249 0.69 2.33 5.43
C ALA A 249 -0.65 3.11 5.59
N PHE A 250 -1.26 3.59 4.51
CA PHE A 250 -2.57 4.25 4.57
C PHE A 250 -3.71 3.23 4.57
N ASN A 251 -3.87 2.52 5.67
CA ASN A 251 -4.92 1.52 5.87
C ASN A 251 -5.36 1.49 7.35
N ASN A 252 -6.53 0.91 7.63
CA ASN A 252 -7.13 0.91 8.97
C ASN A 252 -6.22 0.30 10.04
N GLU A 253 -5.45 -0.72 9.72
CA GLU A 253 -4.56 -1.39 10.67
C GLU A 253 -3.40 -0.47 11.08
N ALA A 254 -2.65 0.07 10.11
CA ALA A 254 -1.53 0.96 10.38
C ALA A 254 -1.98 2.30 10.98
N MET A 255 -3.15 2.83 10.55
CA MET A 255 -3.70 4.07 11.08
C MET A 255 -4.25 3.93 12.50
N SER A 256 -4.51 2.72 12.97
CA SER A 256 -5.06 2.48 14.31
C SER A 256 -4.16 2.99 15.45
N VAL A 257 -2.85 3.12 15.21
CA VAL A 257 -1.88 3.67 16.18
C VAL A 257 -2.16 5.13 16.52
N LEU A 258 -2.89 5.85 15.64
CA LEU A 258 -3.29 7.25 15.82
C LEU A 258 -4.61 7.42 16.57
N LYS A 259 -5.26 6.32 16.97
CA LYS A 259 -6.49 6.39 17.76
C LYS A 259 -6.26 7.20 19.04
N ASN A 260 -7.20 8.13 19.31
CA ASN A 260 -7.16 9.04 20.47
C ASN A 260 -6.02 10.09 20.42
N ARG A 261 -5.42 10.35 19.26
CA ARG A 261 -4.48 11.45 19.05
C ARG A 261 -5.12 12.56 18.22
N GLN A 262 -4.67 13.76 18.44
CA GLN A 262 -4.95 14.88 17.53
C GLN A 262 -4.10 14.73 16.27
N VAL A 263 -4.73 14.70 15.09
CA VAL A 263 -4.08 14.55 13.77
C VAL A 263 -4.50 15.70 12.87
#